data_3fab2ffd759d06705d585617ece06373
#
_entry.id   3fab2ffd759d06705d585617ece06373
#
_cell.length_a   1.000
_cell.length_b   1.000
_cell.length_c   1.000
_cell.angle_alpha   90.00
_cell.angle_beta   90.00
_cell.angle_gamma   90.00
#
_symmetry.space_group_name_H-M   'P 1'
#
loop_
_entity.id
_entity.type
_entity.pdbx_description
1 polymer ?
#
loop_
_entity_poly.entity_id
_entity_poly.type
_entity_poly.pdbx_seq_one_letter_code
_entity_poly.pdbx_strand_id
1 'polypeptide(L)'
;MRFRGLSELKRAQGFEATLGTLPERIRMTRHALAKAFKINELVRSVHGDSYEWYGFTVAEQSDPELVLDVLLPANEENLTDRTGVAPEAIAASRESLPRDRVINGWIHSHGALPHEGFSFVDRRNQEAVNDYVNTLLRKPVAKKEILIRDLAILVEGRFSVKELERGSVALITDSPVKEARIIETIYGSFCYAIVVGDGGWHRQQIHYRRRGILSGQTTEESRDTDIVLSGTARRLTEAEIQTLADEVRTRIRPGVAVPPERFEREAT
;
A
#
# COMPACT_ATOMS: atom_id res chain seq x y z
N MET A 1 -3.91 -6.29 36.16
CA MET A 1 -5.02 -5.48 36.65
C MET A 1 -6.21 -6.42 36.80
N ARG A 2 -6.79 -6.57 38.00
CA ARG A 2 -7.97 -7.43 38.21
C ARG A 2 -9.17 -6.48 38.38
N PHE A 3 -10.12 -6.56 37.48
CA PHE A 3 -11.41 -5.88 37.60
C PHE A 3 -12.32 -6.71 38.51
N ARG A 4 -12.97 -6.07 39.48
CA ARG A 4 -13.86 -6.76 40.45
C ARG A 4 -15.30 -6.98 39.94
N GLY A 5 -15.62 -6.46 38.74
CA GLY A 5 -16.92 -6.64 38.09
C GLY A 5 -17.05 -5.86 36.78
N LEU A 6 -18.04 -6.22 35.96
CA LEU A 6 -18.34 -5.54 34.68
C LEU A 6 -18.68 -4.06 34.84
N SER A 7 -19.15 -3.65 36.05
CA SER A 7 -19.41 -2.24 36.36
C SER A 7 -18.14 -1.39 36.43
N GLU A 8 -16.98 -1.99 36.71
CA GLU A 8 -15.67 -1.31 36.68
C GLU A 8 -15.16 -1.13 35.25
N LEU A 9 -15.59 -2.01 34.32
CA LEU A 9 -15.29 -1.88 32.89
C LEU A 9 -16.08 -0.75 32.21
N LYS A 10 -17.23 -0.36 32.79
CA LYS A 10 -18.11 0.68 32.22
C LYS A 10 -17.52 2.09 32.24
N ARG A 11 -16.37 2.31 32.84
CA ARG A 11 -15.83 3.66 33.03
C ARG A 11 -14.36 3.85 32.60
N ALA A 12 -13.69 2.88 32.07
CA ALA A 12 -12.62 3.20 31.14
C ALA A 12 -13.29 3.98 30.00
N GLN A 13 -13.01 5.29 29.88
CA GLN A 13 -13.49 6.08 28.74
C GLN A 13 -13.17 5.27 27.49
N GLY A 14 -14.22 4.70 26.90
CA GLY A 14 -14.05 3.87 25.73
C GLY A 14 -13.37 4.73 24.66
N PHE A 15 -12.23 4.29 24.17
CA PHE A 15 -11.63 4.91 23.01
C PHE A 15 -12.63 4.77 21.85
N GLU A 16 -13.41 5.81 21.62
CA GLU A 16 -14.28 5.87 20.44
C GLU A 16 -13.40 6.13 19.24
N ALA A 17 -13.08 5.07 18.52
CA ALA A 17 -12.41 5.19 17.25
C ALA A 17 -13.32 5.95 16.28
N THR A 18 -12.93 7.15 15.89
CA THR A 18 -13.59 7.88 14.80
C THR A 18 -13.40 7.11 13.51
N LEU A 19 -14.51 6.72 12.86
CA LEU A 19 -14.46 6.02 11.59
C LEU A 19 -14.08 7.00 10.48
N GLY A 20 -13.03 6.67 9.74
CA GLY A 20 -12.60 7.41 8.57
C GLY A 20 -13.13 6.79 7.26
N THR A 21 -13.04 7.53 6.19
CA THR A 21 -13.30 7.04 4.82
C THR A 21 -11.98 6.74 4.12
N LEU A 22 -11.99 5.81 3.16
CA LEU A 22 -10.87 5.58 2.26
C LEU A 22 -11.02 6.48 1.01
N PRO A 23 -9.91 6.87 0.37
CA PRO A 23 -9.98 7.73 -0.81
C PRO A 23 -10.68 7.02 -1.97
N GLU A 24 -11.51 7.74 -2.71
CA GLU A 24 -12.18 7.22 -3.92
C GLU A 24 -11.44 7.59 -5.20
N ARG A 25 -10.56 8.58 -5.13
CA ARG A 25 -9.75 9.08 -6.24
C ARG A 25 -8.33 9.34 -5.78
N ILE A 26 -7.39 9.32 -6.70
CA ILE A 26 -6.00 9.68 -6.40
C ILE A 26 -5.87 11.19 -6.46
N ARG A 27 -5.62 11.82 -5.32
CA ARG A 27 -5.23 13.23 -5.27
C ARG A 27 -3.74 13.34 -5.50
N MET A 28 -3.32 14.11 -6.49
CA MET A 28 -1.90 14.23 -6.87
C MET A 28 -1.57 15.69 -7.20
N THR A 29 -0.39 16.14 -6.80
CA THR A 29 0.06 17.47 -7.20
C THR A 29 0.45 17.47 -8.68
N ARG A 30 0.24 18.62 -9.34
CA ARG A 30 0.70 18.82 -10.72
C ARG A 30 2.21 18.64 -10.85
N HIS A 31 2.96 18.99 -9.79
CA HIS A 31 4.40 18.81 -9.72
C HIS A 31 4.77 17.32 -9.75
N ALA A 32 4.14 16.49 -8.91
CA ALA A 32 4.44 15.04 -8.84
C ALA A 32 4.16 14.34 -10.19
N LEU A 33 3.04 14.65 -10.83
CA LEU A 33 2.73 14.10 -12.15
C LEU A 33 3.72 14.56 -13.22
N ALA A 34 4.07 15.86 -13.23
CA ALA A 34 5.06 16.40 -14.17
C ALA A 34 6.44 15.79 -13.96
N LYS A 35 6.83 15.54 -12.70
CA LYS A 35 8.09 14.85 -12.35
C LYS A 35 8.08 13.41 -12.89
N ALA A 36 6.99 12.66 -12.74
CA ALA A 36 6.88 11.30 -13.27
C ALA A 36 7.09 11.24 -14.80
N PHE A 37 6.43 12.12 -15.55
CA PHE A 37 6.65 12.19 -16.99
C PHE A 37 8.06 12.67 -17.36
N LYS A 38 8.65 13.57 -16.57
CA LYS A 38 10.03 14.00 -16.78
C LYS A 38 11.03 12.87 -16.52
N ILE A 39 10.81 12.01 -15.52
CA ILE A 39 11.62 10.80 -15.31
C ILE A 39 11.57 9.92 -16.57
N ASN A 40 10.37 9.67 -17.10
CA ASN A 40 10.20 8.85 -18.29
C ASN A 40 10.97 9.41 -19.51
N GLU A 41 10.89 10.70 -19.73
CA GLU A 41 11.65 11.41 -20.77
C GLU A 41 13.17 11.32 -20.56
N LEU A 42 13.61 11.50 -19.29
CA LEU A 42 15.03 11.45 -18.93
C LEU A 42 15.62 10.04 -19.05
N VAL A 43 14.85 9.00 -18.71
CA VAL A 43 15.30 7.60 -18.90
C VAL A 43 15.70 7.39 -20.36
N ARG A 44 14.85 7.77 -21.29
CA ARG A 44 15.13 7.65 -22.72
C ARG A 44 16.31 8.52 -23.18
N SER A 45 16.42 9.76 -22.67
CA SER A 45 17.51 10.65 -23.08
C SER A 45 18.87 10.28 -22.47
N VAL A 46 18.92 9.72 -21.26
CA VAL A 46 20.14 9.35 -20.54
C VAL A 46 20.65 7.98 -20.97
N HIS A 47 19.75 7.02 -21.18
CA HIS A 47 20.12 5.63 -21.46
C HIS A 47 19.98 5.24 -22.95
N GLY A 48 19.42 6.13 -23.78
CA GLY A 48 19.26 5.90 -25.21
C GLY A 48 18.10 5.03 -25.63
N ASP A 49 17.32 4.49 -24.67
CA ASP A 49 16.16 3.66 -24.89
C ASP A 49 15.11 3.86 -23.77
N SER A 50 13.89 3.43 -24.00
CA SER A 50 12.75 3.52 -23.05
C SER A 50 12.74 2.30 -22.15
N TYR A 51 13.57 2.28 -21.12
CA TYR A 51 13.53 1.26 -20.08
C TYR A 51 12.36 1.50 -19.13
N GLU A 52 11.74 0.42 -18.66
CA GLU A 52 10.77 0.53 -17.56
C GLU A 52 11.50 0.91 -16.26
N TRP A 53 10.88 1.79 -15.51
CA TRP A 53 11.36 2.22 -14.20
C TRP A 53 10.22 2.21 -13.22
N TYR A 54 10.55 2.16 -11.93
CA TYR A 54 9.58 2.35 -10.87
C TYR A 54 10.04 3.39 -9.85
N GLY A 55 9.06 4.00 -9.20
CA GLY A 55 9.24 4.92 -8.09
C GLY A 55 8.13 4.76 -7.06
N PHE A 56 8.28 5.42 -5.93
CA PHE A 56 7.26 5.45 -4.90
C PHE A 56 6.56 6.80 -4.88
N THR A 57 5.24 6.79 -4.73
CA THR A 57 4.47 8.00 -4.48
C THR A 57 4.60 8.37 -3.02
N VAL A 58 4.84 9.66 -2.75
CA VAL A 58 5.14 10.20 -1.43
C VAL A 58 4.08 11.22 -1.03
N ALA A 59 3.62 11.12 0.22
CA ALA A 59 2.64 12.01 0.84
C ALA A 59 3.17 12.61 2.14
N GLU A 60 2.48 13.59 2.69
CA GLU A 60 2.64 13.96 4.10
C GLU A 60 1.91 12.98 5.01
N GLN A 61 2.47 12.70 6.17
CA GLN A 61 1.81 11.87 7.17
C GLN A 61 0.49 12.48 7.66
N SER A 62 0.38 13.80 7.62
CA SER A 62 -0.84 14.57 7.96
C SER A 62 -1.93 14.48 6.89
N ASP A 63 -1.58 14.27 5.62
CA ASP A 63 -2.50 14.06 4.50
C ASP A 63 -1.98 12.93 3.60
N PRO A 64 -2.07 11.67 4.05
CA PRO A 64 -1.51 10.54 3.33
C PRO A 64 -2.26 10.22 2.02
N GLU A 65 -3.39 10.88 1.75
CA GLU A 65 -4.18 10.70 0.54
C GLU A 65 -3.71 11.58 -0.62
N LEU A 66 -2.86 12.59 -0.37
CA LEU A 66 -2.33 13.47 -1.39
C LEU A 66 -0.92 13.05 -1.83
N VAL A 67 -0.76 12.62 -3.06
CA VAL A 67 0.56 12.40 -3.66
C VAL A 67 1.23 13.75 -3.91
N LEU A 68 2.29 14.03 -3.15
CA LEU A 68 3.04 15.30 -3.24
C LEU A 68 4.22 15.23 -4.18
N ASP A 69 4.88 14.07 -4.21
CA ASP A 69 6.11 13.86 -4.95
C ASP A 69 6.26 12.40 -5.39
N VAL A 70 7.22 12.16 -6.26
CA VAL A 70 7.67 10.84 -6.69
C VAL A 70 9.13 10.67 -6.25
N LEU A 71 9.38 9.63 -5.47
CA LEU A 71 10.71 9.21 -5.06
C LEU A 71 11.21 8.13 -6.03
N LEU A 72 12.35 8.34 -6.65
CA LEU A 72 13.01 7.36 -7.48
C LEU A 72 14.02 6.56 -6.62
N PRO A 73 13.76 5.28 -6.30
CA PRO A 73 14.72 4.44 -5.59
C PRO A 73 15.83 3.97 -6.52
N ALA A 74 16.81 3.26 -5.97
CA ALA A 74 17.72 2.48 -6.82
C ALA A 74 16.93 1.35 -7.48
N ASN A 75 16.92 1.34 -8.80
CA ASN A 75 16.33 0.29 -9.62
C ASN A 75 17.47 -0.61 -10.09
N GLU A 76 17.54 -1.84 -9.61
CA GLU A 76 18.70 -2.70 -9.85
C GLU A 76 18.71 -3.33 -11.23
N GLU A 77 17.53 -3.59 -11.79
CA GLU A 77 17.38 -4.22 -13.10
C GLU A 77 16.15 -3.67 -13.83
N ASN A 78 16.40 -2.91 -14.90
CA ASN A 78 15.36 -2.32 -15.71
C ASN A 78 15.48 -2.84 -17.14
N LEU A 79 14.46 -3.54 -17.59
CA LEU A 79 14.33 -3.97 -18.98
C LEU A 79 13.35 -3.06 -19.73
N THR A 80 13.25 -3.24 -21.03
CA THR A 80 12.30 -2.49 -21.87
C THR A 80 10.86 -2.97 -21.71
N ASP A 81 10.64 -4.11 -21.05
CA ASP A 81 9.35 -4.79 -20.90
C ASP A 81 9.01 -5.16 -19.46
N ARG A 82 9.88 -4.87 -18.48
CA ARG A 82 9.65 -5.15 -17.06
C ARG A 82 10.61 -4.46 -16.13
N THR A 83 10.13 -4.21 -14.91
CA THR A 83 10.95 -3.80 -13.76
C THR A 83 10.49 -4.56 -12.51
N GLY A 84 11.36 -4.76 -11.53
CA GLY A 84 11.05 -5.48 -10.30
C GLY A 84 11.22 -4.61 -9.07
N VAL A 85 10.26 -4.65 -8.15
CA VAL A 85 10.33 -3.94 -6.86
C VAL A 85 10.87 -4.87 -5.80
N ALA A 86 12.08 -4.60 -5.31
CA ALA A 86 12.66 -5.32 -4.20
C ALA A 86 12.12 -4.78 -2.86
N PRO A 87 11.73 -5.64 -1.89
CA PRO A 87 11.30 -5.20 -0.56
C PRO A 87 12.33 -4.32 0.16
N GLU A 88 13.61 -4.59 -0.05
CA GLU A 88 14.72 -3.82 0.50
C GLU A 88 14.75 -2.39 -0.04
N ALA A 89 14.38 -2.20 -1.30
CA ALA A 89 14.28 -0.87 -1.92
C ALA A 89 13.15 -0.04 -1.29
N ILE A 90 12.04 -0.68 -0.89
CA ILE A 90 10.95 -0.01 -0.17
C ILE A 90 11.44 0.47 1.19
N ALA A 91 12.13 -0.41 1.95
CA ALA A 91 12.65 -0.09 3.28
C ALA A 91 13.69 1.03 3.22
N ALA A 92 14.68 0.93 2.33
CA ALA A 92 15.71 1.95 2.13
C ALA A 92 15.11 3.31 1.69
N SER A 93 14.08 3.27 0.83
CA SER A 93 13.36 4.47 0.42
C SER A 93 12.67 5.15 1.59
N ARG A 94 12.02 4.37 2.47
CA ARG A 94 11.39 4.91 3.68
C ARG A 94 12.41 5.53 4.63
N GLU A 95 13.56 4.90 4.82
CA GLU A 95 14.63 5.42 5.67
C GLU A 95 15.21 6.74 5.15
N SER A 96 15.23 6.93 3.83
CA SER A 96 15.69 8.17 3.19
C SER A 96 14.70 9.34 3.30
N LEU A 97 13.42 9.06 3.57
CA LEU A 97 12.40 10.08 3.67
C LEU A 97 12.44 10.79 5.04
N PRO A 98 12.12 12.10 5.08
CA PRO A 98 11.83 12.81 6.32
C PRO A 98 10.74 12.12 7.15
N ARG A 99 10.73 12.36 8.46
CA ARG A 99 9.78 11.69 9.37
C ARG A 99 8.32 12.02 9.11
N ASP A 100 8.06 13.21 8.59
CA ASP A 100 6.73 13.71 8.21
C ASP A 100 6.24 13.22 6.84
N ARG A 101 7.05 12.43 6.14
CA ARG A 101 6.72 11.85 4.84
C ARG A 101 6.41 10.37 4.94
N VAL A 102 5.56 9.89 4.04
CA VAL A 102 5.14 8.49 3.96
C VAL A 102 4.98 8.06 2.50
N ILE A 103 5.33 6.80 2.23
CA ILE A 103 5.01 6.16 0.95
C ILE A 103 3.54 5.76 1.00
N ASN A 104 2.74 6.20 0.00
CA ASN A 104 1.33 5.88 -0.12
C ASN A 104 0.98 5.06 -1.37
N GLY A 105 1.98 4.66 -2.14
CA GLY A 105 1.84 3.84 -3.32
C GLY A 105 3.11 3.81 -4.17
N TRP A 106 2.95 3.35 -5.39
CA TRP A 106 4.04 3.30 -6.37
C TRP A 106 3.59 3.81 -7.73
N ILE A 107 4.56 4.13 -8.55
CA ILE A 107 4.41 4.55 -9.93
C ILE A 107 5.49 3.86 -10.76
N HIS A 108 5.14 3.38 -11.94
CA HIS A 108 6.10 2.78 -12.86
C HIS A 108 5.81 3.21 -14.31
N SER A 109 6.74 2.93 -15.21
CA SER A 109 6.54 3.21 -16.62
C SER A 109 6.44 1.92 -17.43
N HIS A 110 5.71 1.99 -18.52
CA HIS A 110 5.77 0.99 -19.59
C HIS A 110 6.64 1.44 -20.78
N GLY A 111 7.39 2.55 -20.62
CA GLY A 111 8.24 3.07 -21.67
C GLY A 111 7.51 3.24 -23.01
N ALA A 112 8.04 2.65 -24.06
CA ALA A 112 7.46 2.67 -25.41
C ALA A 112 6.43 1.57 -25.67
N LEU A 113 6.13 0.70 -24.70
CA LEU A 113 5.14 -0.36 -24.90
C LEU A 113 3.74 0.21 -25.11
N PRO A 114 2.96 -0.32 -26.08
CA PRO A 114 1.62 0.15 -26.34
C PRO A 114 0.58 -0.32 -25.31
N HIS A 115 1.01 -1.09 -24.30
CA HIS A 115 0.12 -1.64 -23.30
C HIS A 115 -0.18 -0.61 -22.19
N GLU A 116 -1.41 -0.17 -22.11
CA GLU A 116 -1.88 0.84 -21.14
C GLU A 116 -2.45 0.24 -19.83
N GLY A 117 -2.32 -1.04 -19.57
CA GLY A 117 -2.85 -1.72 -18.39
C GLY A 117 -1.76 -2.16 -17.42
N PHE A 118 -2.16 -2.79 -16.31
CA PHE A 118 -1.24 -3.43 -15.38
C PHE A 118 -0.95 -4.87 -15.81
N SER A 119 0.31 -5.23 -15.98
CA SER A 119 0.76 -6.58 -16.33
C SER A 119 0.68 -7.55 -15.13
N PHE A 120 0.99 -8.82 -15.36
CA PHE A 120 1.11 -9.79 -14.28
C PHE A 120 2.30 -9.48 -13.36
N VAL A 121 3.41 -9.00 -13.91
CA VAL A 121 4.59 -8.59 -13.13
C VAL A 121 4.26 -7.40 -12.24
N ASP A 122 3.51 -6.43 -12.76
CA ASP A 122 3.07 -5.26 -12.00
C ASP A 122 2.21 -5.65 -10.79
N ARG A 123 1.36 -6.65 -10.93
CA ARG A 123 0.55 -7.15 -9.82
C ARG A 123 1.39 -7.71 -8.69
N ARG A 124 2.46 -8.45 -8.99
CA ARG A 124 3.41 -8.95 -7.97
C ARG A 124 4.16 -7.81 -7.29
N ASN A 125 4.61 -6.84 -8.05
CA ASN A 125 5.25 -5.64 -7.50
C ASN A 125 4.28 -4.86 -6.61
N GLN A 126 3.02 -4.74 -7.06
CA GLN A 126 1.95 -4.10 -6.31
C GLN A 126 1.70 -4.79 -4.96
N GLU A 127 1.73 -6.12 -4.90
CA GLU A 127 1.56 -6.87 -3.64
C GLU A 127 2.63 -6.47 -2.61
N ALA A 128 3.91 -6.41 -3.02
CA ALA A 128 5.01 -6.04 -2.12
C ALA A 128 4.85 -4.61 -1.57
N VAL A 129 4.50 -3.64 -2.45
CA VAL A 129 4.27 -2.25 -2.02
C VAL A 129 3.01 -2.15 -1.16
N ASN A 130 1.94 -2.87 -1.53
CA ASN A 130 0.67 -2.88 -0.81
C ASN A 130 0.84 -3.41 0.62
N ASP A 131 1.59 -4.49 0.81
CA ASP A 131 1.89 -5.05 2.13
C ASP A 131 2.59 -4.03 3.03
N TYR A 132 3.58 -3.33 2.49
CA TYR A 132 4.28 -2.30 3.23
C TYR A 132 3.37 -1.11 3.59
N VAL A 133 2.67 -0.53 2.61
CA VAL A 133 1.80 0.64 2.79
C VAL A 133 0.67 0.33 3.77
N ASN A 134 0.07 -0.87 3.70
CA ASN A 134 -1.01 -1.29 4.59
C ASN A 134 -0.60 -1.37 6.06
N THR A 135 0.69 -1.54 6.37
CA THR A 135 1.15 -1.50 7.77
C THR A 135 1.15 -0.07 8.33
N LEU A 136 1.32 0.94 7.47
CA LEU A 136 1.50 2.34 7.86
C LEU A 136 0.20 3.15 7.79
N LEU A 137 -0.63 2.94 6.78
CA LEU A 137 -1.78 3.80 6.46
C LEU A 137 -3.14 3.25 6.91
N ARG A 138 -3.16 2.30 7.83
CA ARG A 138 -4.41 1.73 8.33
C ARG A 138 -5.13 2.67 9.28
N LYS A 139 -6.45 2.82 9.10
CA LYS A 139 -7.34 3.59 9.97
C LYS A 139 -8.66 2.84 10.20
N PRO A 140 -9.39 3.08 11.31
CA PRO A 140 -10.73 2.49 11.51
C PRO A 140 -11.67 3.01 10.42
N VAL A 141 -12.37 2.11 9.72
CA VAL A 141 -13.29 2.48 8.63
C VAL A 141 -14.71 1.96 8.82
N ALA A 142 -14.89 0.90 9.62
CA ALA A 142 -16.20 0.33 9.88
C ALA A 142 -16.23 -0.43 11.20
N LYS A 143 -17.43 -0.72 11.67
CA LYS A 143 -17.68 -1.71 12.73
C LYS A 143 -18.56 -2.80 12.14
N LYS A 144 -18.29 -4.06 12.49
CA LYS A 144 -19.04 -5.22 12.00
C LYS A 144 -19.31 -6.18 13.15
N GLU A 145 -20.52 -6.70 13.20
CA GLU A 145 -20.85 -7.82 14.08
C GLU A 145 -20.18 -9.08 13.54
N ILE A 146 -19.54 -9.82 14.45
CA ILE A 146 -18.85 -11.07 14.11
C ILE A 146 -19.36 -12.21 14.95
N LEU A 147 -19.35 -13.42 14.37
CA LEU A 147 -19.58 -14.66 15.08
C LEU A 147 -18.24 -15.28 15.46
N ILE A 148 -17.97 -15.40 16.75
CA ILE A 148 -16.83 -16.15 17.27
C ILE A 148 -17.34 -17.57 17.60
N ARG A 149 -16.86 -18.56 16.88
CA ARG A 149 -17.34 -19.95 17.03
C ARG A 149 -16.87 -20.62 18.30
N ASP A 150 -15.65 -20.32 18.74
CA ASP A 150 -14.99 -20.98 19.88
C ASP A 150 -14.89 -20.04 21.09
N LEU A 151 -15.91 -19.19 21.30
CA LEU A 151 -15.98 -18.32 22.46
C LEU A 151 -16.47 -19.11 23.68
N ALA A 152 -15.60 -19.26 24.67
CA ALA A 152 -16.00 -19.73 26.00
C ALA A 152 -16.39 -18.54 26.88
N ILE A 153 -17.59 -18.57 27.44
CA ILE A 153 -18.05 -17.59 28.43
C ILE A 153 -18.01 -18.26 29.80
N LEU A 154 -17.11 -17.76 30.64
CA LEU A 154 -16.81 -18.33 31.95
C LEU A 154 -17.27 -17.36 33.04
N VAL A 155 -17.88 -17.88 34.10
CA VAL A 155 -18.29 -17.07 35.26
C VAL A 155 -17.23 -17.16 36.34
N GLU A 156 -16.73 -16.01 36.83
CA GLU A 156 -15.66 -15.93 37.81
C GLU A 156 -15.99 -16.81 39.03
N GLY A 157 -15.02 -17.63 39.45
CA GLY A 157 -15.19 -18.57 40.55
C GLY A 157 -16.07 -19.80 40.26
N ARG A 158 -16.60 -19.97 39.05
CA ARG A 158 -17.47 -21.09 38.66
C ARG A 158 -16.89 -21.92 37.50
N PHE A 159 -15.63 -21.77 37.16
CA PHE A 159 -14.96 -22.54 36.11
C PHE A 159 -13.69 -23.23 36.61
N SER A 160 -13.36 -24.35 36.01
CA SER A 160 -12.14 -25.09 36.25
C SER A 160 -11.01 -24.70 35.27
N VAL A 161 -9.77 -25.09 35.60
CA VAL A 161 -8.63 -24.90 34.69
C VAL A 161 -8.86 -25.57 33.32
N LYS A 162 -9.53 -26.73 33.29
CA LYS A 162 -9.87 -27.42 32.05
C LYS A 162 -10.84 -26.66 31.16
N GLU A 163 -11.69 -25.79 31.73
CA GLU A 163 -12.59 -24.96 30.96
C GLU A 163 -11.87 -23.76 30.37
N LEU A 164 -10.79 -23.28 31.01
CA LEU A 164 -9.90 -22.25 30.43
C LEU A 164 -9.13 -22.74 29.20
N GLU A 165 -8.92 -24.05 29.10
CA GLU A 165 -8.21 -24.67 27.97
C GLU A 165 -9.12 -24.94 26.77
N ARG A 166 -10.44 -24.72 26.93
CA ARG A 166 -11.42 -24.87 25.84
C ARG A 166 -11.58 -23.62 25.03
N GLY A 167 -11.59 -23.79 23.72
CA GLY A 167 -11.79 -22.70 22.76
C GLY A 167 -10.55 -21.81 22.58
N SER A 168 -10.57 -20.99 21.55
CA SER A 168 -9.48 -20.07 21.20
C SER A 168 -9.60 -18.71 21.90
N VAL A 169 -10.79 -18.36 22.41
CA VAL A 169 -11.08 -17.09 23.11
C VAL A 169 -11.97 -17.37 24.32
N ALA A 170 -11.59 -16.84 25.48
CA ALA A 170 -12.41 -16.90 26.69
C ALA A 170 -12.75 -15.50 27.20
N LEU A 171 -14.03 -15.30 27.52
CA LEU A 171 -14.53 -14.13 28.23
C LEU A 171 -14.87 -14.55 29.66
N ILE A 172 -14.22 -13.95 30.65
CA ILE A 172 -14.52 -14.19 32.06
C ILE A 172 -15.43 -13.05 32.54
N THR A 173 -16.58 -13.40 33.11
CA THR A 173 -17.58 -12.47 33.60
C THR A 173 -17.87 -12.71 35.09
N ASP A 174 -18.39 -11.73 35.79
CA ASP A 174 -18.82 -11.83 37.20
C ASP A 174 -20.24 -12.44 37.35
N SER A 175 -20.96 -12.54 36.24
CA SER A 175 -22.34 -13.03 36.21
C SER A 175 -22.64 -13.82 34.95
N PRO A 176 -23.63 -14.77 34.98
CA PRO A 176 -23.99 -15.52 33.79
C PRO A 176 -24.47 -14.61 32.66
N VAL A 177 -23.92 -14.83 31.45
CA VAL A 177 -24.32 -14.12 30.23
C VAL A 177 -25.25 -15.01 29.41
N LYS A 178 -26.47 -14.54 29.14
CA LYS A 178 -27.43 -15.28 28.34
C LYS A 178 -27.26 -15.06 26.83
N GLU A 179 -26.84 -13.88 26.46
CA GLU A 179 -26.61 -13.50 25.06
C GLU A 179 -25.45 -12.50 24.99
N ALA A 180 -24.55 -12.69 24.04
CA ALA A 180 -23.46 -11.77 23.75
C ALA A 180 -23.37 -11.50 22.26
N ARG A 181 -23.23 -10.22 21.89
CA ARG A 181 -22.91 -9.78 20.52
C ARG A 181 -21.53 -9.16 20.53
N ILE A 182 -20.68 -9.60 19.60
CA ILE A 182 -19.34 -9.10 19.48
C ILE A 182 -19.25 -8.24 18.24
N ILE A 183 -18.80 -7.01 18.43
CA ILE A 183 -18.60 -6.05 17.36
C ILE A 183 -17.12 -5.76 17.26
N GLU A 184 -16.55 -6.05 16.11
CA GLU A 184 -15.16 -5.70 15.82
C GLU A 184 -15.04 -4.42 15.02
N THR A 185 -13.90 -3.72 15.21
CA THR A 185 -13.50 -2.62 14.36
C THR A 185 -12.77 -3.16 13.14
N ILE A 186 -13.18 -2.72 11.96
CA ILE A 186 -12.52 -3.00 10.70
C ILE A 186 -11.55 -1.85 10.42
N TYR A 187 -10.28 -2.20 10.27
CA TYR A 187 -9.26 -1.27 9.81
C TYR A 187 -9.12 -1.37 8.31
N GLY A 188 -9.18 -0.23 7.65
CA GLY A 188 -8.96 -0.10 6.22
C GLY A 188 -7.67 0.66 5.93
N SER A 189 -7.04 0.32 4.82
CA SER A 189 -5.89 1.00 4.23
C SER A 189 -6.05 1.07 2.72
N PHE A 190 -5.21 1.87 2.09
CA PHE A 190 -5.18 2.01 0.63
C PHE A 190 -3.74 2.11 0.16
N CYS A 191 -3.52 1.76 -1.11
CA CYS A 191 -2.25 1.91 -1.78
C CYS A 191 -2.51 2.32 -3.23
N TYR A 192 -1.83 3.36 -3.70
CA TYR A 192 -1.93 3.82 -5.07
C TYR A 192 -1.03 3.02 -6.01
N ALA A 193 -1.54 2.73 -7.19
CA ALA A 193 -0.79 2.18 -8.31
C ALA A 193 -0.99 3.07 -9.53
N ILE A 194 0.10 3.56 -10.11
CA ILE A 194 0.06 4.44 -11.28
C ILE A 194 1.03 3.89 -12.31
N VAL A 195 0.59 3.79 -13.55
CA VAL A 195 1.46 3.50 -14.70
C VAL A 195 1.44 4.69 -15.65
N VAL A 196 2.62 5.05 -16.14
CA VAL A 196 2.82 6.11 -17.13
C VAL A 196 3.52 5.55 -18.35
N GLY A 197 3.28 6.12 -19.51
CA GLY A 197 3.95 5.72 -20.73
C GLY A 197 4.38 6.89 -21.58
N ASP A 198 5.13 6.58 -22.64
CA ASP A 198 5.56 7.56 -23.63
C ASP A 198 4.34 8.18 -24.30
N GLY A 199 4.42 9.48 -24.61
CA GLY A 199 3.28 10.22 -25.15
C GLY A 199 2.33 10.83 -24.13
N GLY A 200 2.60 10.68 -22.81
CA GLY A 200 1.89 11.39 -21.76
C GLY A 200 0.60 10.73 -21.29
N TRP A 201 0.39 9.46 -21.59
CA TRP A 201 -0.72 8.68 -21.05
C TRP A 201 -0.40 8.13 -19.66
N HIS A 202 -1.44 7.88 -18.88
CA HIS A 202 -1.33 7.20 -17.58
C HIS A 202 -2.59 6.39 -17.28
N ARG A 203 -2.45 5.34 -16.48
CA ARG A 203 -3.54 4.57 -15.87
C ARG A 203 -3.27 4.40 -14.40
N GLN A 204 -4.31 4.27 -13.61
CA GLN A 204 -4.18 4.21 -12.17
C GLN A 204 -5.27 3.40 -11.51
N GLN A 205 -4.91 2.81 -10.37
CA GLN A 205 -5.79 2.05 -9.50
C GLN A 205 -5.55 2.43 -8.05
N ILE A 206 -6.58 2.24 -7.23
CA ILE A 206 -6.46 2.22 -5.77
C ILE A 206 -6.69 0.79 -5.32
N HIS A 207 -5.73 0.26 -4.57
CA HIS A 207 -5.85 -1.02 -3.90
C HIS A 207 -6.26 -0.78 -2.46
N TYR A 208 -7.34 -1.43 -2.02
CA TYR A 208 -7.86 -1.34 -0.67
C TYR A 208 -7.64 -2.66 0.04
N ARG A 209 -7.25 -2.58 1.32
CA ARG A 209 -7.25 -3.72 2.21
C ARG A 209 -8.05 -3.38 3.46
N ARG A 210 -8.97 -4.26 3.85
CA ARG A 210 -9.74 -4.13 5.08
C ARG A 210 -9.51 -5.37 5.94
N ARG A 211 -9.26 -5.16 7.23
CA ARG A 211 -8.98 -6.26 8.16
C ARG A 211 -9.72 -6.06 9.47
N GLY A 212 -10.42 -7.11 9.91
CA GLY A 212 -11.02 -7.19 11.24
C GLY A 212 -9.96 -7.39 12.31
N ILE A 213 -10.05 -6.62 13.40
CA ILE A 213 -9.04 -6.66 14.47
C ILE A 213 -9.11 -7.93 15.31
N LEU A 214 -10.31 -8.49 15.47
CA LEU A 214 -10.53 -9.71 16.27
C LEU A 214 -10.57 -10.96 15.39
N SER A 215 -11.32 -10.92 14.29
CA SER A 215 -11.46 -12.07 13.39
C SER A 215 -10.22 -12.32 12.53
N GLY A 216 -9.40 -11.31 12.30
CA GLY A 216 -8.31 -11.35 11.36
C GLY A 216 -8.75 -11.48 9.89
N GLN A 217 -10.07 -11.52 9.62
CA GLN A 217 -10.60 -11.59 8.25
C GLN A 217 -10.11 -10.41 7.44
N THR A 218 -9.49 -10.69 6.30
CA THR A 218 -8.97 -9.69 5.38
C THR A 218 -9.75 -9.73 4.08
N THR A 219 -10.10 -8.58 3.55
CA THR A 219 -10.67 -8.40 2.21
C THR A 219 -9.83 -7.41 1.44
N GLU A 220 -9.57 -7.72 0.17
CA GLU A 220 -8.83 -6.89 -0.75
C GLU A 220 -9.69 -6.57 -1.97
N GLU A 221 -9.55 -5.36 -2.46
CA GLU A 221 -10.29 -4.84 -3.60
C GLU A 221 -9.38 -3.88 -4.36
N SER A 222 -9.39 -3.93 -5.68
CA SER A 222 -8.76 -2.92 -6.53
C SER A 222 -9.82 -2.22 -7.37
N ARG A 223 -9.63 -0.92 -7.59
CA ARG A 223 -10.57 -0.09 -8.34
C ARG A 223 -9.82 0.86 -9.25
N ASP A 224 -10.19 0.87 -10.52
CA ASP A 224 -9.78 1.92 -11.46
C ASP A 224 -10.35 3.26 -11.01
N THR A 225 -9.58 4.31 -11.15
CA THR A 225 -9.97 5.64 -10.69
C THR A 225 -9.32 6.73 -11.54
N ASP A 226 -9.66 7.98 -11.26
CA ASP A 226 -9.05 9.15 -11.88
C ASP A 226 -8.06 9.83 -10.96
N ILE A 227 -7.08 10.53 -11.56
CA ILE A 227 -6.22 11.47 -10.83
C ILE A 227 -6.89 12.83 -10.78
N VAL A 228 -7.08 13.33 -9.56
CA VAL A 228 -7.51 14.72 -9.31
C VAL A 228 -6.27 15.56 -9.02
N LEU A 229 -5.93 16.41 -9.96
CA LEU A 229 -4.75 17.27 -9.85
C LEU A 229 -5.02 18.46 -8.92
N SER A 230 -4.10 18.68 -7.98
CA SER A 230 -4.12 19.80 -7.05
C SER A 230 -2.89 20.69 -7.19
N GLY A 231 -2.97 21.90 -6.63
CA GLY A 231 -1.89 22.86 -6.63
C GLY A 231 -1.74 23.64 -7.96
N THR A 232 -0.90 24.66 -7.93
CA THR A 232 -0.58 25.47 -9.11
C THR A 232 0.29 24.68 -10.08
N ALA A 233 0.12 24.90 -11.37
CA ALA A 233 1.00 24.34 -12.39
C ALA A 233 2.38 25.00 -12.26
N ARG A 234 3.30 24.34 -11.57
CA ARG A 234 4.69 24.73 -11.49
C ARG A 234 5.50 23.84 -12.45
N ARG A 235 6.20 24.44 -13.36
CA ARG A 235 7.19 23.73 -14.18
C ARG A 235 8.39 23.36 -13.33
N LEU A 236 9.01 22.22 -13.63
CA LEU A 236 10.31 21.88 -13.08
C LEU A 236 11.35 22.91 -13.55
N THR A 237 12.18 23.37 -12.63
CA THR A 237 13.30 24.27 -12.94
C THR A 237 14.43 23.47 -13.60
N GLU A 238 15.32 24.18 -14.31
CA GLU A 238 16.52 23.55 -14.89
C GLU A 238 17.35 22.80 -13.84
N ALA A 239 17.51 23.36 -12.64
CA ALA A 239 18.23 22.72 -11.54
C ALA A 239 17.54 21.43 -11.08
N GLU A 240 16.22 21.41 -10.97
CA GLU A 240 15.45 20.21 -10.63
C GLU A 240 15.57 19.15 -11.74
N ILE A 241 15.52 19.55 -13.00
CA ILE A 241 15.69 18.65 -14.14
C ILE A 241 17.11 18.06 -14.16
N GLN A 242 18.15 18.87 -13.90
CA GLN A 242 19.51 18.38 -13.85
C GLN A 242 19.71 17.38 -12.70
N THR A 243 19.21 17.71 -11.49
CA THR A 243 19.24 16.78 -10.34
C THR A 243 18.53 15.46 -10.68
N LEU A 244 17.36 15.54 -11.31
CA LEU A 244 16.59 14.39 -11.71
C LEU A 244 17.30 13.54 -12.78
N ALA A 245 18.01 14.18 -13.72
CA ALA A 245 18.81 13.48 -14.72
C ALA A 245 19.98 12.72 -14.08
N ASP A 246 20.61 13.28 -13.05
CA ASP A 246 21.68 12.62 -12.29
C ASP A 246 21.11 11.45 -11.44
N GLU A 247 19.92 11.61 -10.86
CA GLU A 247 19.20 10.50 -10.20
C GLU A 247 18.88 9.38 -11.19
N VAL A 248 18.32 9.69 -12.35
CA VAL A 248 18.04 8.70 -13.40
C VAL A 248 19.32 7.95 -13.80
N ARG A 249 20.42 8.67 -14.06
CA ARG A 249 21.71 8.07 -14.45
C ARG A 249 22.26 7.11 -13.41
N THR A 250 22.10 7.43 -12.14
CA THR A 250 22.70 6.68 -11.04
C THR A 250 21.81 5.59 -10.47
N ARG A 251 20.50 5.77 -10.53
CA ARG A 251 19.53 4.88 -9.89
C ARG A 251 18.81 3.93 -10.83
N ILE A 252 18.74 4.23 -12.13
CA ILE A 252 18.15 3.33 -13.12
C ILE A 252 19.31 2.62 -13.83
N ARG A 253 19.32 1.29 -13.74
CA ARG A 253 20.34 0.43 -14.38
C ARG A 253 19.70 -0.37 -15.49
N PRO A 254 20.02 -0.05 -16.76
CA PRO A 254 19.58 -0.86 -17.89
C PRO A 254 20.03 -2.30 -17.73
N GLY A 255 19.09 -3.23 -17.71
CA GLY A 255 19.36 -4.66 -17.74
C GLY A 255 19.69 -5.13 -19.17
N VAL A 256 20.42 -6.21 -19.27
CA VAL A 256 20.63 -6.88 -20.56
C VAL A 256 19.47 -7.84 -20.77
N ALA A 257 18.67 -7.64 -21.83
CA ALA A 257 17.64 -8.60 -22.22
C ALA A 257 18.30 -9.95 -22.47
N VAL A 258 18.05 -10.93 -21.61
CA VAL A 258 18.43 -12.32 -21.87
C VAL A 258 17.47 -12.83 -22.95
N PRO A 259 17.96 -13.27 -24.12
CA PRO A 259 17.09 -13.84 -25.12
C PRO A 259 16.29 -14.99 -24.49
N PRO A 260 14.99 -15.14 -24.81
CA PRO A 260 14.23 -16.27 -24.31
C PRO A 260 14.97 -17.54 -24.76
N GLU A 261 15.40 -18.36 -23.79
CA GLU A 261 15.95 -19.68 -24.08
C GLU A 261 14.90 -20.38 -24.94
N ARG A 262 15.31 -20.80 -26.13
CA ARG A 262 14.48 -21.69 -26.97
C ARG A 262 14.28 -22.95 -26.14
N PHE A 263 13.10 -23.09 -25.57
CA PHE A 263 12.62 -24.37 -25.12
C PHE A 263 12.49 -25.23 -26.37
N GLU A 264 13.56 -25.93 -26.73
CA GLU A 264 13.50 -27.05 -27.65
C GLU A 264 12.52 -28.03 -27.01
N ARG A 265 11.33 -28.09 -27.58
CA ARG A 265 10.43 -29.21 -27.33
C ARG A 265 11.14 -30.43 -27.87
N GLU A 266 11.73 -31.19 -26.98
CA GLU A 266 12.03 -32.58 -27.25
C GLU A 266 10.69 -33.30 -27.46
N ALA A 267 10.33 -33.45 -28.74
CA ALA A 267 9.31 -34.36 -29.16
C ALA A 267 9.94 -35.74 -29.21
N THR A 268 9.59 -36.58 -28.27
CA THR A 268 9.63 -38.04 -28.41
C THR A 268 8.35 -38.62 -27.84
#